data_2f55eef6cf72bcdd6c3cf24aeb15e618
#
_entry.id   2f55eef6cf72bcdd6c3cf24aeb15e618
#
_cell.length_a   1.000
_cell.length_b   1.000
_cell.length_c   1.000
_cell.angle_alpha   90.00
_cell.angle_beta   90.00
_cell.angle_gamma   90.00
#
_symmetry.space_group_name_H-M   'P 1'
#
loop_
_entity.id
_entity.type
_entity.pdbx_description
1 polymer ?
#
loop_
_entity_poly.entity_id
_entity_poly.type
_entity_poly.pdbx_seq_one_letter_code
_entity_poly.pdbx_strand_id
1 'polypeptide(L)'
;MLPWVGILLTALFVTGCHRDLPTQALGVLEWDRIELVATAAEPIVAVAVSEGQRVEQGALVLQIDDRKAVAELERLQGALGESGARLAELVRGPRQEEIDQARAVVVGTESVLWEAQVSRQRSQSLVGRKLASQAELDRADTQLQTARSDRDAARQALDRLLNGTTREELDQARARVEQNRAALARQQLLVDELAVRASRAGRIDSLPYKLGERPPVGAAVAVVLAGPAPFARVYVPEPARVRVAPGQEFTVTVDGWPDAFTGRVRKVSSDAAFTPYFALSERDRARLSYVAELWLQGEAALDLPAGVPVQVDLGSGAGVD
;
A
#
# COMPACT_ATOMS: atom_id res chain seq x y z
N MET A 1 57.10 66.18 -66.30
CA MET A 1 57.09 64.73 -66.41
C MET A 1 56.71 64.20 -65.06
N LEU A 2 55.39 63.87 -64.85
CA LEU A 2 54.85 63.31 -63.62
C LEU A 2 54.66 61.81 -63.75
N PRO A 3 54.94 60.99 -62.73
CA PRO A 3 54.40 59.63 -62.70
C PRO A 3 53.21 59.56 -61.71
N TRP A 4 52.18 58.85 -62.15
CA TRP A 4 50.95 58.54 -61.42
C TRP A 4 51.20 57.51 -60.33
N VAL A 5 50.76 57.85 -59.11
CA VAL A 5 50.73 56.91 -57.98
C VAL A 5 49.37 56.33 -57.93
N GLY A 6 49.27 55.02 -58.23
CA GLY A 6 48.02 54.23 -58.15
C GLY A 6 47.77 53.83 -56.68
N ILE A 7 46.65 54.29 -56.10
CA ILE A 7 46.19 53.85 -54.77
C ILE A 7 45.39 52.51 -54.96
N LEU A 8 46.01 51.41 -54.50
CA LEU A 8 45.35 50.12 -54.45
C LEU A 8 44.50 50.03 -53.17
N LEU A 9 43.20 50.19 -53.34
CA LEU A 9 42.23 50.04 -52.21
C LEU A 9 41.96 48.58 -51.93
N THR A 10 42.61 48.02 -50.92
CA THR A 10 42.41 46.61 -50.48
C THR A 10 41.11 46.52 -49.67
N ALA A 11 40.02 46.05 -50.31
CA ALA A 11 38.77 45.73 -49.62
C ALA A 11 39.00 44.49 -48.75
N LEU A 12 39.04 44.70 -47.44
CA LEU A 12 39.09 43.62 -46.42
C LEU A 12 37.72 43.00 -46.30
N PHE A 13 37.48 41.87 -46.97
CA PHE A 13 36.29 41.01 -46.74
C PHE A 13 36.40 40.40 -45.35
N VAL A 14 35.68 40.98 -44.39
CA VAL A 14 35.39 40.36 -43.08
C VAL A 14 34.37 39.25 -43.35
N THR A 15 34.84 38.04 -43.67
CA THR A 15 34.01 36.85 -43.61
C THR A 15 33.68 36.60 -42.14
N GLY A 16 32.52 37.06 -41.70
CA GLY A 16 31.94 36.70 -40.41
C GLY A 16 31.69 35.20 -40.40
N CYS A 17 32.43 34.48 -39.54
CA CYS A 17 32.12 33.09 -39.25
C CYS A 17 30.71 33.02 -38.68
N HIS A 18 29.70 32.76 -39.50
CA HIS A 18 28.41 32.34 -39.03
C HIS A 18 28.63 31.01 -38.30
N ARG A 19 28.59 31.05 -36.99
CA ARG A 19 28.49 29.83 -36.19
C ARG A 19 27.09 29.31 -36.40
N ASP A 20 26.93 28.34 -37.32
CA ASP A 20 25.69 27.60 -37.41
C ASP A 20 25.37 27.00 -36.05
N LEU A 21 24.28 27.45 -35.45
CA LEU A 21 23.78 26.85 -34.21
C LEU A 21 23.37 25.41 -34.51
N PRO A 22 23.71 24.46 -33.64
CA PRO A 22 23.22 23.10 -33.83
C PRO A 22 21.70 23.10 -33.94
N THR A 23 21.21 22.63 -35.05
CA THR A 23 19.77 22.58 -35.39
C THR A 23 19.12 21.28 -34.96
N GLN A 24 19.90 20.29 -34.56
CA GLN A 24 19.43 18.96 -34.21
C GLN A 24 19.90 18.53 -32.84
N ALA A 25 19.02 17.83 -32.09
CA ALA A 25 19.32 17.10 -30.89
C ALA A 25 19.13 15.60 -31.14
N LEU A 26 20.16 14.81 -30.85
CA LEU A 26 20.16 13.36 -31.02
C LEU A 26 19.84 12.69 -29.69
N GLY A 27 19.20 11.54 -29.78
CA GLY A 27 18.86 10.74 -28.61
C GLY A 27 18.28 9.38 -28.94
N VAL A 28 17.55 8.84 -28.01
CA VAL A 28 16.89 7.54 -28.13
C VAL A 28 15.45 7.62 -27.66
N LEU A 29 14.63 6.75 -28.21
CA LEU A 29 13.24 6.60 -27.80
C LEU A 29 13.18 5.75 -26.52
N GLU A 30 12.50 6.24 -25.52
CA GLU A 30 12.32 5.57 -24.23
C GLU A 30 10.84 5.49 -23.87
N TRP A 31 10.54 4.61 -22.92
CA TRP A 31 9.24 4.46 -22.26
C TRP A 31 9.43 4.61 -20.76
N ASP A 32 8.39 5.04 -20.05
CA ASP A 32 8.38 4.95 -18.59
C ASP A 32 8.42 3.46 -18.21
N ARG A 33 9.46 3.04 -17.51
CA ARG A 33 9.66 1.66 -17.06
C ARG A 33 9.13 1.50 -15.65
N ILE A 34 8.29 0.49 -15.45
CA ILE A 34 7.77 0.11 -14.15
C ILE A 34 8.23 -1.31 -13.86
N GLU A 35 8.99 -1.45 -12.80
CA GLU A 35 9.43 -2.74 -12.30
C GLU A 35 8.37 -3.29 -11.35
N LEU A 36 7.84 -4.48 -11.65
CA LEU A 36 7.01 -5.25 -10.76
C LEU A 36 7.94 -6.16 -9.96
N VAL A 37 7.92 -6.02 -8.64
CA VAL A 37 8.88 -6.70 -7.77
C VAL A 37 8.26 -7.86 -7.00
N ALA A 38 9.06 -8.87 -6.69
CA ALA A 38 8.65 -9.97 -5.83
C ALA A 38 8.50 -9.50 -4.38
N THR A 39 7.37 -9.79 -3.76
CA THR A 39 7.07 -9.49 -2.35
C THR A 39 7.50 -10.61 -1.40
N ALA A 40 7.69 -11.84 -1.93
CA ALA A 40 8.15 -12.98 -1.17
C ALA A 40 9.15 -13.82 -1.96
N ALA A 41 10.06 -14.49 -1.23
CA ALA A 41 11.05 -15.41 -1.82
C ALA A 41 10.46 -16.83 -1.92
N GLU A 42 9.39 -16.98 -2.74
CA GLU A 42 8.73 -18.25 -3.03
C GLU A 42 8.74 -18.52 -4.55
N PRO A 43 8.57 -19.78 -5.01
CA PRO A 43 8.61 -20.11 -6.42
C PRO A 43 7.51 -19.43 -7.24
N ILE A 44 7.79 -19.11 -8.49
CA ILE A 44 6.76 -18.70 -9.46
C ILE A 44 6.00 -19.94 -9.89
N VAL A 45 4.68 -19.95 -9.70
CA VAL A 45 3.81 -21.10 -10.02
C VAL A 45 2.98 -20.90 -11.29
N ALA A 46 2.85 -19.67 -11.76
CA ALA A 46 2.24 -19.34 -13.04
C ALA A 46 2.80 -18.06 -13.64
N VAL A 47 2.89 -18.00 -14.94
CA VAL A 47 3.20 -16.79 -15.73
C VAL A 47 2.05 -16.62 -16.72
N ALA A 48 1.29 -15.54 -16.57
CA ALA A 48 0.04 -15.33 -17.30
C ALA A 48 0.22 -14.52 -18.60
N VAL A 49 1.41 -13.94 -18.82
CA VAL A 49 1.70 -13.04 -19.95
C VAL A 49 3.00 -13.43 -20.62
N SER A 50 3.22 -12.90 -21.83
CA SER A 50 4.46 -13.05 -22.58
C SER A 50 5.16 -11.70 -22.76
N GLU A 51 6.48 -11.72 -22.98
CA GLU A 51 7.22 -10.52 -23.39
C GLU A 51 6.65 -9.94 -24.69
N GLY A 52 6.56 -8.64 -24.76
CA GLY A 52 5.92 -7.92 -25.88
C GLY A 52 4.40 -7.80 -25.79
N GLN A 53 3.72 -8.55 -24.91
CA GLN A 53 2.27 -8.52 -24.76
C GLN A 53 1.79 -7.22 -24.12
N ARG A 54 0.68 -6.65 -24.63
CA ARG A 54 -0.02 -5.53 -23.99
C ARG A 54 -0.87 -6.02 -22.83
N VAL A 55 -0.85 -5.28 -21.73
CA VAL A 55 -1.59 -5.57 -20.50
C VAL A 55 -2.34 -4.33 -20.03
N GLU A 56 -3.53 -4.56 -19.51
CA GLU A 56 -4.31 -3.53 -18.82
C GLU A 56 -3.87 -3.39 -17.36
N GLN A 57 -4.19 -2.26 -16.73
CA GLN A 57 -3.99 -2.08 -15.31
C GLN A 57 -4.76 -3.15 -14.51
N GLY A 58 -4.11 -3.77 -13.54
CA GLY A 58 -4.68 -4.85 -12.72
C GLY A 58 -4.58 -6.25 -13.35
N ALA A 59 -4.17 -6.38 -14.61
CA ALA A 59 -3.96 -7.69 -15.25
C ALA A 59 -2.94 -8.52 -14.48
N LEU A 60 -3.21 -9.81 -14.28
CA LEU A 60 -2.27 -10.74 -13.65
C LEU A 60 -1.09 -10.95 -14.60
N VAL A 61 0.11 -10.74 -14.09
CA VAL A 61 1.37 -10.95 -14.82
C VAL A 61 1.97 -12.31 -14.47
N LEU A 62 2.13 -12.58 -13.19
CA LEU A 62 2.59 -13.87 -12.69
C LEU A 62 2.04 -14.12 -11.27
N GLN A 63 2.06 -15.39 -10.87
CA GLN A 63 1.67 -15.85 -9.54
C GLN A 63 2.88 -16.44 -8.83
N ILE A 64 3.18 -15.93 -7.66
CA ILE A 64 4.12 -16.50 -6.70
C ILE A 64 3.35 -17.50 -5.83
N ASP A 65 3.99 -18.58 -5.38
CA ASP A 65 3.37 -19.65 -4.56
C ASP A 65 2.79 -19.05 -3.27
N ASP A 66 1.48 -19.11 -3.15
CA ASP A 66 0.68 -18.53 -2.07
C ASP A 66 0.22 -19.54 -1.02
N ARG A 67 0.48 -20.85 -1.21
CA ARG A 67 -0.04 -21.92 -0.34
C ARG A 67 0.26 -21.70 1.13
N LYS A 68 1.46 -21.23 1.48
CA LYS A 68 1.83 -20.94 2.88
C LYS A 68 1.08 -19.72 3.42
N ALA A 69 0.94 -18.69 2.60
CA ALA A 69 0.23 -17.47 2.97
C ALA A 69 -1.27 -17.72 3.14
N VAL A 70 -1.87 -18.56 2.28
CA VAL A 70 -3.26 -19.00 2.38
C VAL A 70 -3.49 -19.86 3.62
N ALA A 71 -2.61 -20.81 3.92
CA ALA A 71 -2.72 -21.62 5.14
C ALA A 71 -2.68 -20.76 6.42
N GLU A 72 -1.83 -19.74 6.43
CA GLU A 72 -1.77 -18.78 7.54
C GLU A 72 -3.03 -17.91 7.61
N LEU A 73 -3.59 -17.52 6.45
CA LEU A 73 -4.88 -16.82 6.38
C LEU A 73 -6.01 -17.63 7.02
N GLU A 74 -6.10 -18.91 6.69
CA GLU A 74 -7.09 -19.84 7.27
C GLU A 74 -6.91 -19.99 8.79
N ARG A 75 -5.68 -20.09 9.26
CA ARG A 75 -5.38 -20.13 10.69
C ARG A 75 -5.88 -18.87 11.42
N LEU A 76 -5.66 -17.68 10.83
CA LEU A 76 -6.10 -16.41 11.40
C LEU A 76 -7.62 -16.25 11.34
N GLN A 77 -8.28 -16.80 10.31
CA GLN A 77 -9.75 -16.87 10.25
C GLN A 77 -10.31 -17.70 11.42
N GLY A 78 -9.69 -18.85 11.71
CA GLY A 78 -10.03 -19.66 12.87
C GLY A 78 -9.87 -18.91 14.19
N ALA A 79 -8.75 -18.20 14.38
CA ALA A 79 -8.50 -17.38 15.58
C ALA A 79 -9.52 -16.23 15.75
N LEU A 80 -9.93 -15.60 14.65
CA LEU A 80 -11.00 -14.60 14.68
C LEU A 80 -12.34 -15.23 15.07
N GLY A 81 -12.67 -16.40 14.51
CA GLY A 81 -13.88 -17.14 14.88
C GLY A 81 -13.92 -17.51 16.35
N GLU A 82 -12.82 -18.03 16.90
CA GLU A 82 -12.67 -18.35 18.33
C GLU A 82 -12.90 -17.13 19.22
N SER A 83 -12.22 -16.01 18.94
CA SER A 83 -12.39 -14.78 19.72
C SER A 83 -13.80 -14.20 19.61
N GLY A 84 -14.43 -14.30 18.45
CA GLY A 84 -15.84 -13.92 18.24
C GLY A 84 -16.80 -14.78 19.06
N ALA A 85 -16.60 -16.10 19.08
CA ALA A 85 -17.41 -17.02 19.89
C ALA A 85 -17.26 -16.74 21.40
N ARG A 86 -16.03 -16.44 21.84
CA ARG A 86 -15.77 -16.08 23.22
C ARG A 86 -16.44 -14.76 23.61
N LEU A 87 -16.40 -13.74 22.76
CA LEU A 87 -17.12 -12.50 22.98
C LEU A 87 -18.65 -12.74 23.07
N ALA A 88 -19.19 -13.56 22.16
CA ALA A 88 -20.61 -13.89 22.17
C ALA A 88 -21.04 -14.65 23.44
N GLU A 89 -20.17 -15.51 23.96
CA GLU A 89 -20.38 -16.19 25.25
C GLU A 89 -20.43 -15.17 26.41
N LEU A 90 -19.45 -14.26 26.49
CA LEU A 90 -19.40 -13.23 27.53
C LEU A 90 -20.58 -12.26 27.46
N VAL A 91 -21.02 -11.88 26.25
CA VAL A 91 -22.22 -11.02 26.04
C VAL A 91 -23.49 -11.73 26.45
N ARG A 92 -23.60 -13.05 26.21
CA ARG A 92 -24.77 -13.83 26.64
C ARG A 92 -24.85 -13.92 28.15
N GLY A 93 -23.71 -13.95 28.84
CA GLY A 93 -23.63 -14.08 30.28
C GLY A 93 -24.05 -15.46 30.81
N PRO A 94 -24.38 -15.56 32.12
CA PRO A 94 -24.78 -16.79 32.77
C PRO A 94 -26.02 -17.43 32.14
N ARG A 95 -26.12 -18.74 32.19
CA ARG A 95 -27.31 -19.46 31.71
C ARG A 95 -28.51 -19.19 32.59
N GLN A 96 -29.69 -19.18 31.97
CA GLN A 96 -30.96 -18.95 32.73
C GLN A 96 -31.16 -19.99 33.84
N GLU A 97 -30.74 -21.24 33.63
CA GLU A 97 -30.85 -22.32 34.59
C GLU A 97 -29.99 -22.05 35.85
N GLU A 98 -28.78 -21.45 35.67
CA GLU A 98 -27.89 -21.07 36.78
C GLU A 98 -28.53 -19.96 37.64
N ILE A 99 -29.15 -18.97 36.98
CA ILE A 99 -29.87 -17.88 37.65
C ILE A 99 -31.08 -18.42 38.42
N ASP A 100 -31.84 -19.34 37.81
CA ASP A 100 -33.03 -19.92 38.44
C ASP A 100 -32.66 -20.81 39.62
N GLN A 101 -31.56 -21.57 39.54
CA GLN A 101 -31.00 -22.31 40.65
C GLN A 101 -30.60 -21.38 41.83
N ALA A 102 -29.89 -20.29 41.54
CA ALA A 102 -29.48 -19.32 42.55
C ALA A 102 -30.70 -18.65 43.20
N ARG A 103 -31.75 -18.34 42.45
CA ARG A 103 -33.05 -17.83 42.98
C ARG A 103 -33.67 -18.82 43.92
N ALA A 104 -33.72 -20.12 43.59
CA ALA A 104 -34.28 -21.15 44.46
C ALA A 104 -33.49 -21.25 45.78
N VAL A 105 -32.17 -21.12 45.75
CA VAL A 105 -31.34 -21.07 46.98
C VAL A 105 -31.69 -19.86 47.84
N VAL A 106 -31.89 -18.68 47.26
CA VAL A 106 -32.32 -17.46 48.00
C VAL A 106 -33.67 -17.71 48.66
N VAL A 107 -34.66 -18.25 47.96
CA VAL A 107 -35.99 -18.56 48.52
C VAL A 107 -35.88 -19.57 49.69
N GLY A 108 -35.03 -20.60 49.55
CA GLY A 108 -34.80 -21.57 50.64
C GLY A 108 -34.18 -20.91 51.88
N THR A 109 -33.16 -20.09 51.74
CA THR A 109 -32.51 -19.40 52.86
C THR A 109 -33.40 -18.33 53.47
N GLU A 110 -34.27 -17.67 52.73
CA GLU A 110 -35.30 -16.74 53.23
C GLU A 110 -36.32 -17.48 54.11
N SER A 111 -36.73 -18.69 53.76
CA SER A 111 -37.62 -19.53 54.55
C SER A 111 -36.97 -19.91 55.88
N VAL A 112 -35.69 -20.32 55.88
CA VAL A 112 -34.94 -20.62 57.10
C VAL A 112 -34.78 -19.38 57.99
N LEU A 113 -34.49 -18.24 57.39
CA LEU A 113 -34.40 -16.96 58.13
C LEU A 113 -35.73 -16.61 58.81
N TRP A 114 -36.85 -16.76 58.10
CA TRP A 114 -38.17 -16.52 58.67
C TRP A 114 -38.46 -17.44 59.88
N GLU A 115 -38.16 -18.73 59.76
CA GLU A 115 -38.29 -19.69 60.86
C GLU A 115 -37.45 -19.31 62.06
N ALA A 116 -36.18 -18.94 61.87
CA ALA A 116 -35.26 -18.48 62.92
C ALA A 116 -35.78 -17.21 63.60
N GLN A 117 -36.36 -16.25 62.86
CA GLN A 117 -36.97 -15.05 63.40
C GLN A 117 -38.17 -15.38 64.32
N VAL A 118 -39.07 -16.23 63.87
CA VAL A 118 -40.25 -16.68 64.66
C VAL A 118 -39.79 -17.43 65.90
N SER A 119 -38.82 -18.33 65.81
CA SER A 119 -38.23 -19.09 66.90
C SER A 119 -37.64 -18.15 68.00
N ARG A 120 -36.83 -17.21 67.56
CA ARG A 120 -36.18 -16.18 68.40
C ARG A 120 -37.25 -15.34 69.11
N GLN A 121 -38.29 -14.86 68.43
CA GLN A 121 -39.38 -14.08 68.99
C GLN A 121 -40.12 -14.89 70.07
N ARG A 122 -40.38 -16.19 69.83
CA ARG A 122 -41.00 -17.10 70.80
C ARG A 122 -40.09 -17.28 72.01
N SER A 123 -38.83 -17.57 71.86
CA SER A 123 -37.86 -17.74 72.95
C SER A 123 -37.78 -16.47 73.82
N GLN A 124 -37.74 -15.27 73.19
CA GLN A 124 -37.74 -13.98 73.89
C GLN A 124 -38.98 -13.80 74.72
N SER A 125 -40.20 -14.16 74.23
CA SER A 125 -41.46 -14.08 74.99
C SER A 125 -41.48 -15.04 76.15
N LEU A 126 -40.93 -16.26 76.00
CA LEU A 126 -40.86 -17.24 77.08
C LEU A 126 -39.89 -16.84 78.21
N VAL A 127 -38.73 -16.32 77.89
CA VAL A 127 -37.73 -15.78 78.81
C VAL A 127 -38.36 -14.58 79.60
N GLY A 128 -39.05 -13.69 78.89
CA GLY A 128 -39.74 -12.56 79.56
C GLY A 128 -40.84 -12.99 80.60
N ARG A 129 -41.43 -14.18 80.39
CA ARG A 129 -42.38 -14.83 81.30
C ARG A 129 -41.71 -15.74 82.34
N LYS A 130 -40.38 -15.85 82.34
CA LYS A 130 -39.55 -16.76 83.19
C LYS A 130 -39.83 -18.24 82.93
N LEU A 131 -40.29 -18.62 81.72
CA LEU A 131 -40.62 -19.99 81.29
C LEU A 131 -39.51 -20.65 80.45
N ALA A 132 -38.43 -19.92 80.14
CA ALA A 132 -37.27 -20.42 79.46
C ALA A 132 -35.98 -19.75 79.98
N SER A 133 -34.86 -20.36 79.74
CA SER A 133 -33.53 -19.86 80.17
C SER A 133 -32.94 -18.81 79.22
N GLN A 134 -32.07 -17.93 79.73
CA GLN A 134 -31.30 -16.99 78.88
C GLN A 134 -30.45 -17.72 77.83
N ALA A 135 -29.90 -18.87 78.17
CA ALA A 135 -29.10 -19.69 77.22
C ALA A 135 -29.92 -20.18 76.00
N GLU A 136 -31.23 -20.37 76.14
CA GLU A 136 -32.12 -20.71 75.05
C GLU A 136 -32.35 -19.52 74.10
N LEU A 137 -32.46 -18.31 74.65
CA LEU A 137 -32.58 -17.06 73.86
C LEU A 137 -31.24 -16.83 73.12
N ASP A 138 -30.05 -16.96 73.77
CA ASP A 138 -28.78 -16.78 73.17
C ASP A 138 -28.52 -17.77 72.02
N ARG A 139 -29.02 -19.01 72.13
CA ARG A 139 -28.97 -20.01 71.00
C ARG A 139 -29.87 -19.57 69.86
N ALA A 140 -31.07 -19.08 70.13
CA ALA A 140 -31.98 -18.61 69.09
C ALA A 140 -31.45 -17.34 68.38
N ASP A 141 -30.78 -16.43 69.13
CA ASP A 141 -30.09 -15.27 68.57
C ASP A 141 -28.94 -15.72 67.64
N THR A 142 -28.14 -16.72 68.05
CA THR A 142 -27.07 -17.27 67.21
C THR A 142 -27.63 -17.89 65.92
N GLN A 143 -28.71 -18.70 66.04
CA GLN A 143 -29.38 -19.29 64.86
C GLN A 143 -29.92 -18.24 63.90
N LEU A 144 -30.52 -17.19 64.43
CA LEU A 144 -31.01 -16.04 63.62
C LEU A 144 -29.85 -15.37 62.90
N GLN A 145 -28.71 -15.11 63.57
CA GLN A 145 -27.57 -14.48 62.97
C GLN A 145 -26.96 -15.37 61.85
N THR A 146 -26.86 -16.69 62.05
CA THR A 146 -26.41 -17.65 61.02
C THR A 146 -27.36 -17.59 59.80
N ALA A 147 -28.67 -17.72 60.01
CA ALA A 147 -29.67 -17.68 58.93
C ALA A 147 -29.62 -16.36 58.13
N ARG A 148 -29.36 -15.21 58.81
CA ARG A 148 -29.15 -13.92 58.12
C ARG A 148 -27.91 -13.95 57.22
N SER A 149 -26.79 -14.43 57.75
CA SER A 149 -25.54 -14.55 56.99
C SER A 149 -25.67 -15.45 55.76
N ASP A 150 -26.36 -16.59 55.91
CA ASP A 150 -26.61 -17.53 54.82
C ASP A 150 -27.47 -16.91 53.71
N ARG A 151 -28.58 -16.22 54.11
CA ARG A 151 -29.44 -15.51 53.15
C ARG A 151 -28.66 -14.41 52.43
N ASP A 152 -27.84 -13.62 53.13
CA ASP A 152 -27.05 -12.55 52.52
C ASP A 152 -26.01 -13.10 51.57
N ALA A 153 -25.35 -14.20 51.90
CA ALA A 153 -24.43 -14.91 50.99
C ALA A 153 -25.13 -15.42 49.72
N ALA A 154 -26.35 -16.02 49.90
CA ALA A 154 -27.16 -16.48 48.76
C ALA A 154 -27.58 -15.32 47.83
N ARG A 155 -27.99 -14.17 48.39
CA ARG A 155 -28.35 -12.97 47.62
C ARG A 155 -27.12 -12.44 46.83
N GLN A 156 -25.97 -12.31 47.49
CA GLN A 156 -24.76 -11.86 46.81
C GLN A 156 -24.30 -12.82 45.68
N ALA A 157 -24.55 -14.12 45.82
CA ALA A 157 -24.28 -15.08 44.75
C ALA A 157 -25.24 -14.88 43.56
N LEU A 158 -26.53 -14.66 43.81
CA LEU A 158 -27.51 -14.33 42.77
C LEU A 158 -27.17 -13.00 42.09
N ASP A 159 -26.86 -11.95 42.85
CA ASP A 159 -26.52 -10.61 42.30
C ASP A 159 -25.28 -10.68 41.38
N ARG A 160 -24.27 -11.50 41.72
CA ARG A 160 -23.13 -11.70 40.86
C ARG A 160 -23.51 -12.34 39.51
N LEU A 161 -24.45 -13.31 39.51
CA LEU A 161 -24.95 -13.91 38.27
C LEU A 161 -25.79 -12.90 37.47
N LEU A 162 -26.64 -12.12 38.13
CA LEU A 162 -27.48 -11.12 37.47
C LEU A 162 -26.68 -9.97 36.88
N ASN A 163 -25.60 -9.55 37.54
CA ASN A 163 -24.66 -8.54 36.99
C ASN A 163 -23.88 -9.05 35.79
N GLY A 164 -23.70 -10.38 35.67
CA GLY A 164 -23.05 -11.00 34.53
C GLY A 164 -21.58 -10.65 34.39
N THR A 165 -21.11 -10.65 33.14
CA THR A 165 -19.71 -10.33 32.75
C THR A 165 -19.42 -8.84 33.01
N THR A 166 -18.26 -8.53 33.56
CA THR A 166 -17.83 -7.15 33.81
C THR A 166 -17.60 -6.40 32.50
N ARG A 167 -17.71 -5.08 32.55
CA ARG A 167 -17.44 -4.23 31.37
C ARG A 167 -16.01 -4.39 30.87
N GLU A 168 -15.07 -4.51 31.80
CA GLU A 168 -13.63 -4.70 31.51
C GLU A 168 -13.38 -6.02 30.77
N GLU A 169 -14.03 -7.11 31.16
CA GLU A 169 -13.95 -8.39 30.47
C GLU A 169 -14.53 -8.33 29.06
N LEU A 170 -15.65 -7.64 28.88
CA LEU A 170 -16.26 -7.40 27.57
C LEU A 170 -15.35 -6.56 26.68
N ASP A 171 -14.76 -5.49 27.22
CA ASP A 171 -13.86 -4.61 26.47
C ASP A 171 -12.57 -5.33 26.08
N GLN A 172 -12.01 -6.18 26.96
CA GLN A 172 -10.87 -7.06 26.62
C GLN A 172 -11.23 -8.04 25.50
N ALA A 173 -12.40 -8.68 25.57
CA ALA A 173 -12.82 -9.61 24.53
C ALA A 173 -13.05 -8.90 23.20
N ARG A 174 -13.63 -7.72 23.18
CA ARG A 174 -13.78 -6.87 21.98
C ARG A 174 -12.42 -6.49 21.38
N ALA A 175 -11.50 -6.04 22.23
CA ALA A 175 -10.14 -5.70 21.79
C ALA A 175 -9.43 -6.90 21.15
N ARG A 176 -9.65 -8.11 21.68
CA ARG A 176 -9.10 -9.36 21.10
C ARG A 176 -9.67 -9.68 19.72
N VAL A 177 -10.97 -9.48 19.53
CA VAL A 177 -11.62 -9.63 18.21
C VAL A 177 -11.02 -8.64 17.22
N GLU A 178 -10.89 -7.37 17.57
CA GLU A 178 -10.30 -6.35 16.68
C GLU A 178 -8.82 -6.63 16.37
N GLN A 179 -8.05 -7.13 17.32
CA GLN A 179 -6.66 -7.55 17.09
C GLN A 179 -6.59 -8.68 16.05
N ASN A 180 -7.43 -9.71 16.20
CA ASN A 180 -7.45 -10.84 15.26
C ASN A 180 -7.97 -10.40 13.88
N ARG A 181 -8.94 -9.50 13.81
CA ARG A 181 -9.44 -8.90 12.56
C ARG A 181 -8.34 -8.14 11.82
N ALA A 182 -7.58 -7.32 12.52
CA ALA A 182 -6.46 -6.58 11.94
C ALA A 182 -5.34 -7.53 11.44
N ALA A 183 -5.05 -8.61 12.18
CA ALA A 183 -4.10 -9.63 11.76
C ALA A 183 -4.56 -10.35 10.48
N LEU A 184 -5.84 -10.71 10.41
CA LEU A 184 -6.45 -11.33 9.23
C LEU A 184 -6.36 -10.40 8.00
N ALA A 185 -6.73 -9.12 8.17
CA ALA A 185 -6.69 -8.14 7.08
C ALA A 185 -5.27 -7.95 6.54
N ARG A 186 -4.26 -7.89 7.42
CA ARG A 186 -2.85 -7.84 7.01
C ARG A 186 -2.44 -9.06 6.20
N GLN A 187 -2.83 -10.25 6.65
CA GLN A 187 -2.50 -11.49 5.94
C GLN A 187 -3.18 -11.58 4.58
N GLN A 188 -4.41 -11.07 4.46
CA GLN A 188 -5.10 -10.99 3.16
C GLN A 188 -4.32 -10.15 2.16
N LEU A 189 -3.78 -8.98 2.57
CA LEU A 189 -2.93 -8.16 1.71
C LEU A 189 -1.68 -8.92 1.26
N LEU A 190 -1.04 -9.67 2.17
CA LEU A 190 0.13 -10.48 1.82
C LEU A 190 -0.20 -11.58 0.78
N VAL A 191 -1.38 -12.19 0.87
CA VAL A 191 -1.85 -13.16 -0.14
C VAL A 191 -2.10 -12.46 -1.48
N ASP A 192 -2.76 -11.29 -1.47
CA ASP A 192 -3.07 -10.54 -2.68
C ASP A 192 -1.79 -10.04 -3.40
N GLU A 193 -0.74 -9.69 -2.66
CA GLU A 193 0.55 -9.27 -3.20
C GLU A 193 1.34 -10.39 -3.90
N LEU A 194 1.03 -11.66 -3.61
CA LEU A 194 1.64 -12.80 -4.29
C LEU A 194 1.12 -12.99 -5.73
N ALA A 195 -0.03 -12.41 -6.05
CA ALA A 195 -0.52 -12.25 -7.42
C ALA A 195 0.05 -10.95 -7.99
N VAL A 196 1.19 -11.02 -8.64
CA VAL A 196 1.86 -9.84 -9.22
C VAL A 196 1.04 -9.33 -10.41
N ARG A 197 0.52 -8.11 -10.28
CA ARG A 197 -0.35 -7.47 -11.26
C ARG A 197 0.27 -6.22 -11.85
N ALA A 198 -0.07 -5.92 -13.10
CA ALA A 198 0.34 -4.69 -13.77
C ALA A 198 -0.24 -3.48 -13.02
N SER A 199 0.62 -2.63 -12.48
CA SER A 199 0.22 -1.41 -11.75
C SER A 199 -0.34 -0.33 -12.68
N ARG A 200 -0.01 -0.37 -13.97
CA ARG A 200 -0.51 0.51 -15.04
C ARG A 200 -0.66 -0.30 -16.33
N ALA A 201 -1.53 0.18 -17.23
CA ALA A 201 -1.59 -0.34 -18.59
C ALA A 201 -0.28 -0.08 -19.33
N GLY A 202 0.16 -1.04 -20.15
CA GLY A 202 1.41 -0.95 -20.88
C GLY A 202 1.74 -2.22 -21.66
N ARG A 203 3.02 -2.39 -22.01
CA ARG A 203 3.54 -3.58 -22.70
C ARG A 203 4.61 -4.23 -21.83
N ILE A 204 4.61 -5.53 -21.72
CA ILE A 204 5.64 -6.29 -21.01
C ILE A 204 6.96 -6.17 -21.80
N ASP A 205 7.98 -5.59 -21.18
CA ASP A 205 9.32 -5.45 -21.75
C ASP A 205 10.13 -6.74 -21.53
N SER A 206 10.17 -7.21 -20.29
CA SER A 206 10.91 -8.42 -19.94
C SER A 206 10.31 -9.14 -18.74
N LEU A 207 10.58 -10.46 -18.68
CA LEU A 207 10.26 -11.38 -17.61
C LEU A 207 11.55 -12.06 -17.15
N PRO A 208 12.34 -11.43 -16.25
CA PRO A 208 13.66 -11.93 -15.86
C PRO A 208 13.66 -13.31 -15.21
N TYR A 209 12.54 -13.69 -14.60
CA TYR A 209 12.38 -14.98 -13.94
C TYR A 209 11.36 -15.87 -14.65
N LYS A 210 11.61 -17.19 -14.62
CA LYS A 210 10.80 -18.21 -15.28
C LYS A 210 9.97 -19.02 -14.28
N LEU A 211 9.01 -19.75 -14.81
CA LEU A 211 8.21 -20.69 -14.04
C LEU A 211 9.11 -21.66 -13.25
N GLY A 212 8.84 -21.79 -11.94
CA GLY A 212 9.61 -22.63 -11.02
C GLY A 212 10.80 -21.93 -10.35
N GLU A 213 11.24 -20.79 -10.84
CA GLU A 213 12.31 -20.02 -10.21
C GLU A 213 11.82 -19.29 -8.97
N ARG A 214 12.75 -19.02 -8.05
CA ARG A 214 12.48 -18.35 -6.78
C ARG A 214 13.23 -17.01 -6.73
N PRO A 215 12.58 -15.90 -7.06
CA PRO A 215 13.17 -14.57 -6.98
C PRO A 215 13.39 -14.19 -5.51
N PRO A 216 14.45 -13.46 -5.17
CA PRO A 216 14.57 -12.83 -3.86
C PRO A 216 13.54 -11.69 -3.71
N VAL A 217 13.18 -11.36 -2.47
CA VAL A 217 12.30 -10.21 -2.18
C VAL A 217 12.91 -8.92 -2.74
N GLY A 218 12.10 -8.13 -3.42
CA GLY A 218 12.51 -6.87 -4.06
C GLY A 218 13.13 -7.04 -5.45
N ALA A 219 13.31 -8.26 -5.95
CA ALA A 219 13.78 -8.47 -7.32
C ALA A 219 12.68 -8.11 -8.33
N ALA A 220 13.05 -7.44 -9.41
CA ALA A 220 12.15 -7.18 -10.53
C ALA A 220 11.80 -8.49 -11.23
N VAL A 221 10.53 -8.89 -11.17
CA VAL A 221 10.01 -10.13 -11.79
C VAL A 221 9.35 -9.88 -13.14
N ALA A 222 8.98 -8.65 -13.40
CA ALA A 222 8.53 -8.18 -14.71
C ALA A 222 8.85 -6.69 -14.86
N VAL A 223 9.12 -6.27 -16.09
CA VAL A 223 9.25 -4.85 -16.44
C VAL A 223 8.13 -4.50 -17.42
N VAL A 224 7.40 -3.45 -17.10
CA VAL A 224 6.29 -2.94 -17.93
C VAL A 224 6.69 -1.60 -18.52
N LEU A 225 6.63 -1.47 -19.83
CA LEU A 225 6.70 -0.19 -20.52
C LEU A 225 5.33 0.45 -20.45
N ALA A 226 5.20 1.48 -19.62
CA ALA A 226 3.94 2.13 -19.32
C ALA A 226 3.93 3.58 -19.78
N GLY A 227 2.76 4.19 -19.81
CA GLY A 227 2.60 5.59 -20.17
C GLY A 227 1.69 5.81 -21.36
N PRO A 228 1.25 7.06 -21.57
CA PRO A 228 0.34 7.40 -22.65
C PRO A 228 1.02 7.36 -24.01
N ALA A 229 2.35 7.52 -24.06
CA ALA A 229 3.17 7.51 -25.27
C ALA A 229 4.65 7.31 -24.90
N PRO A 230 5.48 6.85 -25.86
CA PRO A 230 6.93 6.90 -25.70
C PRO A 230 7.43 8.35 -25.71
N PHE A 231 8.62 8.54 -25.19
CA PHE A 231 9.27 9.85 -25.25
C PHE A 231 10.67 9.76 -25.85
N ALA A 232 11.02 10.78 -26.63
CA ALA A 232 12.37 10.99 -27.11
C ALA A 232 13.22 11.60 -26.01
N ARG A 233 14.24 10.88 -25.55
CA ARG A 233 15.25 11.40 -24.65
C ARG A 233 16.44 11.85 -25.46
N VAL A 234 16.59 13.16 -25.58
CA VAL A 234 17.58 13.78 -26.47
C VAL A 234 18.55 14.67 -25.74
N TYR A 235 19.72 14.85 -26.33
CA TYR A 235 20.78 15.71 -25.80
C TYR A 235 20.78 17.03 -26.57
N VAL A 236 20.23 18.06 -25.95
CA VAL A 236 20.16 19.41 -26.50
C VAL A 236 21.49 20.09 -26.29
N PRO A 237 22.20 20.52 -27.36
CA PRO A 237 23.46 21.25 -27.24
C PRO A 237 23.30 22.55 -26.47
N GLU A 238 24.32 22.97 -25.70
CA GLU A 238 24.30 24.17 -24.87
C GLU A 238 23.80 25.42 -25.62
N PRO A 239 24.24 25.75 -26.85
CA PRO A 239 23.79 26.94 -27.54
C PRO A 239 22.30 26.93 -27.92
N ALA A 240 21.68 25.75 -27.98
CA ALA A 240 20.26 25.57 -28.27
C ALA A 240 19.38 25.49 -27.00
N ARG A 241 19.98 25.34 -25.82
CA ARG A 241 19.29 25.10 -24.55
C ARG A 241 18.24 26.16 -24.24
N VAL A 242 18.53 27.44 -24.50
CA VAL A 242 17.62 28.56 -24.19
C VAL A 242 16.33 28.51 -25.03
N ARG A 243 16.39 27.86 -26.19
CA ARG A 243 15.26 27.73 -27.12
C ARG A 243 14.33 26.56 -26.81
N VAL A 244 14.69 25.71 -25.87
CA VAL A 244 13.92 24.51 -25.52
C VAL A 244 13.32 24.68 -24.13
N ALA A 245 12.00 24.81 -24.09
CA ALA A 245 11.24 24.98 -22.85
C ALA A 245 10.10 23.95 -22.73
N PRO A 246 9.72 23.55 -21.52
CA PRO A 246 8.59 22.66 -21.32
C PRO A 246 7.32 23.16 -22.00
N GLY A 247 6.58 22.26 -22.67
CA GLY A 247 5.34 22.55 -23.39
C GLY A 247 5.52 22.90 -24.86
N GLN A 248 6.74 23.23 -25.32
CA GLN A 248 7.01 23.48 -26.74
C GLN A 248 6.94 22.19 -27.55
N GLU A 249 6.67 22.35 -28.83
CA GLU A 249 6.56 21.24 -29.80
C GLU A 249 7.70 21.32 -30.83
N PHE A 250 8.26 20.17 -31.14
CA PHE A 250 9.33 20.01 -32.11
C PHE A 250 9.04 18.80 -33.00
N THR A 251 9.61 18.83 -34.21
CA THR A 251 9.57 17.67 -35.10
C THR A 251 10.58 16.62 -34.66
N VAL A 252 10.11 15.39 -34.50
CA VAL A 252 10.91 14.22 -34.10
C VAL A 252 10.92 13.20 -35.21
N THR A 253 12.10 12.88 -35.71
CA THR A 253 12.31 11.79 -36.67
C THR A 253 12.83 10.58 -35.95
N VAL A 254 12.23 9.41 -36.19
CA VAL A 254 12.61 8.12 -35.60
C VAL A 254 13.30 7.29 -36.69
N ASP A 255 14.47 6.79 -36.40
CA ASP A 255 15.23 6.00 -37.38
C ASP A 255 14.48 4.72 -37.78
N GLY A 256 14.35 4.49 -39.09
CA GLY A 256 13.60 3.35 -39.64
C GLY A 256 12.09 3.57 -39.73
N TRP A 257 11.54 4.73 -39.33
CA TRP A 257 10.14 5.08 -39.48
C TRP A 257 9.96 6.16 -40.57
N PRO A 258 9.02 6.00 -41.51
CA PRO A 258 8.91 6.90 -42.67
C PRO A 258 8.41 8.32 -42.33
N ASP A 259 7.59 8.44 -41.32
CA ASP A 259 6.93 9.71 -40.96
C ASP A 259 7.57 10.35 -39.72
N ALA A 260 7.59 11.67 -39.70
CA ALA A 260 8.00 12.41 -38.52
C ALA A 260 6.85 12.55 -37.53
N PHE A 261 7.17 12.58 -36.26
CA PHE A 261 6.24 12.79 -35.16
C PHE A 261 6.31 14.21 -34.62
N THR A 262 5.25 14.68 -34.01
CA THR A 262 5.30 15.87 -33.16
C THR A 262 5.70 15.45 -31.75
N GLY A 263 6.81 15.98 -31.25
CA GLY A 263 7.29 15.77 -29.89
C GLY A 263 7.04 16.98 -29.02
N ARG A 264 6.28 16.82 -27.92
CA ARG A 264 6.05 17.88 -26.94
C ARG A 264 7.02 17.78 -25.76
N VAL A 265 7.75 18.84 -25.48
CA VAL A 265 8.73 18.87 -24.39
C VAL A 265 8.03 18.65 -23.05
N ARG A 266 8.35 17.54 -22.40
CA ARG A 266 7.90 17.16 -21.07
C ARG A 266 8.77 17.82 -20.01
N LYS A 267 10.09 17.74 -20.20
CA LYS A 267 11.09 18.11 -19.21
C LYS A 267 12.38 18.47 -19.89
N VAL A 268 13.11 19.44 -19.32
CA VAL A 268 14.51 19.72 -19.68
C VAL A 268 15.32 19.77 -18.40
N SER A 269 16.42 19.01 -18.36
CA SER A 269 17.31 18.99 -17.20
C SER A 269 17.93 20.36 -16.96
N SER A 270 18.12 20.73 -15.70
CA SER A 270 18.92 21.88 -15.28
C SER A 270 20.41 21.56 -15.27
N ASP A 271 20.74 20.27 -15.09
CA ASP A 271 22.13 19.83 -15.01
C ASP A 271 22.64 19.49 -16.40
N ALA A 272 23.82 20.00 -16.69
CA ALA A 272 24.51 19.65 -17.93
C ALA A 272 25.08 18.23 -17.85
N ALA A 273 24.97 17.50 -18.95
CA ALA A 273 25.54 16.18 -19.14
C ALA A 273 26.49 16.19 -20.33
N PHE A 274 27.47 15.29 -20.33
CA PHE A 274 28.26 15.06 -21.53
C PHE A 274 27.47 14.17 -22.50
N THR A 275 27.53 14.50 -23.80
CA THR A 275 26.88 13.73 -24.84
C THR A 275 27.45 12.30 -24.85
N PRO A 276 26.60 11.24 -24.80
CA PRO A 276 27.12 9.86 -24.97
C PRO A 276 27.79 9.63 -26.33
N TYR A 277 28.49 8.53 -26.48
CA TYR A 277 29.27 8.12 -27.64
C TYR A 277 28.56 8.13 -29.01
N PHE A 278 27.27 8.39 -29.08
CA PHE A 278 26.45 8.42 -30.29
C PHE A 278 26.56 9.71 -31.11
N ALA A 279 27.34 10.70 -30.66
CA ALA A 279 27.55 11.91 -31.44
C ALA A 279 28.41 11.62 -32.70
N LEU A 280 27.90 12.05 -33.85
CA LEU A 280 28.46 11.77 -35.16
C LEU A 280 29.83 12.40 -35.39
N SER A 281 30.21 13.42 -34.60
CA SER A 281 31.51 14.08 -34.72
C SER A 281 32.27 14.15 -33.38
N GLU A 282 33.61 14.17 -33.43
CA GLU A 282 34.48 14.37 -32.26
C GLU A 282 34.23 15.70 -31.55
N ARG A 283 33.82 16.71 -32.32
CA ARG A 283 33.54 18.06 -31.80
C ARG A 283 32.24 18.13 -30.97
N ASP A 284 31.27 17.26 -31.31
CA ASP A 284 29.99 17.22 -30.60
C ASP A 284 30.08 16.41 -29.31
N ARG A 285 31.01 15.44 -29.22
CA ARG A 285 31.30 14.64 -28.03
C ARG A 285 31.90 15.44 -26.87
N ALA A 286 32.53 16.59 -27.13
CA ALA A 286 33.22 17.39 -26.15
C ALA A 286 32.39 18.58 -25.63
N ARG A 287 31.13 18.73 -26.10
CA ARG A 287 30.27 19.86 -25.71
C ARG A 287 29.31 19.47 -24.60
N LEU A 288 29.06 20.43 -23.70
CA LEU A 288 27.98 20.34 -22.72
C LEU A 288 26.64 20.23 -23.44
N SER A 289 25.82 19.33 -22.97
CA SER A 289 24.45 19.15 -23.47
C SER A 289 23.47 19.01 -22.29
N TYR A 290 22.22 19.25 -22.56
CA TYR A 290 21.14 19.13 -21.57
C TYR A 290 20.16 18.05 -22.02
N VAL A 291 19.78 17.17 -21.11
CA VAL A 291 18.80 16.12 -21.43
C VAL A 291 17.43 16.77 -21.51
N ALA A 292 16.75 16.57 -22.64
CA ALA A 292 15.34 16.90 -22.81
C ALA A 292 14.54 15.64 -23.11
N GLU A 293 13.33 15.57 -22.58
CA GLU A 293 12.37 14.49 -22.80
C GLU A 293 11.16 15.07 -23.55
N LEU A 294 10.82 14.49 -24.70
CA LEU A 294 9.69 14.92 -25.53
C LEU A 294 8.73 13.77 -25.72
N TRP A 295 7.49 13.89 -25.28
CA TRP A 295 6.46 12.91 -25.59
C TRP A 295 6.10 12.95 -27.07
N LEU A 296 6.12 11.79 -27.71
CA LEU A 296 5.64 11.66 -29.08
C LEU A 296 4.11 11.63 -29.11
N GLN A 297 3.52 12.40 -30.01
CA GLN A 297 2.07 12.47 -30.21
C GLN A 297 1.66 11.54 -31.36
N GLY A 298 0.44 10.98 -31.27
CA GLY A 298 -0.15 10.13 -32.32
C GLY A 298 -0.17 8.65 -31.95
N GLU A 299 -1.21 7.95 -32.42
CA GLU A 299 -1.40 6.51 -32.14
C GLU A 299 -0.25 5.65 -32.68
N ALA A 300 0.29 6.00 -33.83
CA ALA A 300 1.43 5.29 -34.43
C ALA A 300 2.68 5.28 -33.52
N ALA A 301 2.82 6.26 -32.63
CA ALA A 301 3.92 6.30 -31.67
C ALA A 301 3.88 5.15 -30.66
N LEU A 302 2.69 4.61 -30.35
CA LEU A 302 2.48 3.53 -29.40
C LEU A 302 3.07 2.18 -29.82
N ASP A 303 3.35 2.03 -31.10
CA ASP A 303 3.93 0.80 -31.66
C ASP A 303 5.47 0.84 -31.75
N LEU A 304 6.06 2.01 -31.48
CA LEU A 304 7.50 2.20 -31.57
C LEU A 304 8.22 1.43 -30.45
N PRO A 305 9.29 0.70 -30.77
CA PRO A 305 10.11 0.03 -29.76
C PRO A 305 10.98 1.03 -28.99
N ALA A 306 11.30 0.71 -27.73
CA ALA A 306 12.31 1.45 -26.97
C ALA A 306 13.71 1.26 -27.56
N GLY A 307 14.61 2.22 -27.35
CA GLY A 307 16.02 2.14 -27.75
C GLY A 307 16.31 2.55 -29.19
N VAL A 308 15.29 2.89 -29.98
CA VAL A 308 15.51 3.36 -31.38
C VAL A 308 16.09 4.77 -31.35
N PRO A 309 17.12 5.05 -32.18
CA PRO A 309 17.67 6.40 -32.33
C PRO A 309 16.62 7.38 -32.84
N VAL A 310 16.66 8.60 -32.29
CA VAL A 310 15.75 9.69 -32.69
C VAL A 310 16.52 10.98 -32.89
N GLN A 311 16.00 11.84 -33.77
CA GLN A 311 16.50 13.16 -34.03
C GLN A 311 15.39 14.18 -33.84
N VAL A 312 15.67 15.23 -33.10
CA VAL A 312 14.75 16.35 -32.88
C VAL A 312 15.28 17.55 -33.64
N ASP A 313 14.47 18.11 -34.54
CA ASP A 313 14.80 19.36 -35.21
C ASP A 313 14.47 20.54 -34.29
N LEU A 314 15.51 21.25 -33.86
CA LEU A 314 15.40 22.41 -32.97
C LEU A 314 15.14 23.72 -33.75
N GLY A 315 14.99 23.62 -35.07
CA GLY A 315 14.83 24.76 -35.98
C GLY A 315 16.14 25.58 -36.16
N SER A 316 16.34 26.07 -37.36
CA SER A 316 17.34 27.14 -37.60
C SER A 316 16.87 28.37 -36.82
N GLY A 317 17.69 28.92 -35.93
CA GLY A 317 17.39 30.17 -35.24
C GLY A 317 17.13 31.30 -36.23
N ALA A 318 15.86 31.45 -36.65
CA ALA A 318 15.42 32.68 -37.26
C ALA A 318 15.57 33.76 -36.17
N GLY A 319 16.44 34.70 -36.42
CA GLY A 319 16.72 35.81 -35.51
C GLY A 319 15.44 36.47 -35.07
N VAL A 320 15.37 36.70 -33.77
CA VAL A 320 14.44 37.68 -33.24
C VAL A 320 14.99 39.03 -33.69
N ASP A 321 14.32 39.63 -34.68
CA ASP A 321 14.50 41.07 -35.00
C ASP A 321 14.00 41.94 -33.83
#